data_0462f8560cae9552182bfcc9f7c0b956
#
_entry.id   0462f8560cae9552182bfcc9f7c0b956
#
_cell.length_a   1.000
_cell.length_b   1.000
_cell.length_c   1.000
_cell.angle_alpha   90.00
_cell.angle_beta   90.00
_cell.angle_gamma   90.00
#
_symmetry.space_group_name_H-M   'P 1'
#
loop_
_entity.id
_entity.type
_entity.pdbx_description
1 polymer ?
#
loop_
_entity_poly.entity_id
_entity_poly.type
_entity_poly.pdbx_seq_one_letter_code
_entity_poly.pdbx_strand_id
1 'polypeptide(L)'
;MKLSIITINRNNAQGLQKTMQSVVEQTSNNIEYIVVDGASTDESVDIIKRCADQRLIRWVSERDNGIYNAMNKGIGMAQGEYVMMLNSGDYLATPQVVEQMNEKLIAKGQPDILYGNMIKIWPDGKTRRDYQLSVNYSFFDFYQSTLNPDGTYIRRSLFQQFGPFDETMKICSDWAWMLKTIGLGGVKPSRVNIDTLYFDMTGVSESGERSRQTIQRERRQVLQQTLPAPVLADYDRFAADITLMRRIHRHPWAFRLDRFLERCLFKYEKWKAKR
;
A
#
# COMPACT_ATOMS: atom_id res chain seq x y z
N MET A 1 -5.92 -12.33 18.98
CA MET A 1 -4.93 -11.54 18.23
C MET A 1 -5.47 -10.13 18.10
N LYS A 2 -4.70 -9.11 18.46
CA LYS A 2 -5.15 -7.71 18.47
C LYS A 2 -4.62 -6.97 17.24
N LEU A 3 -5.51 -6.30 16.49
CA LEU A 3 -5.18 -5.42 15.38
C LEU A 3 -5.17 -3.98 15.87
N SER A 4 -4.11 -3.22 15.59
CA SER A 4 -4.10 -1.76 15.73
C SER A 4 -4.42 -1.12 14.39
N ILE A 5 -5.56 -0.44 14.28
CA ILE A 5 -5.92 0.41 13.15
C ILE A 5 -5.42 1.82 13.47
N ILE A 6 -4.68 2.42 12.54
CA ILE A 6 -4.06 3.73 12.71
C ILE A 6 -4.61 4.68 11.65
N THR A 7 -5.27 5.74 12.09
CA THR A 7 -5.73 6.84 11.22
C THR A 7 -4.87 8.07 11.48
N ILE A 8 -4.30 8.62 10.43
CA ILE A 8 -3.69 9.96 10.46
C ILE A 8 -4.66 10.96 9.86
N ASN A 9 -4.67 12.16 10.42
CA ASN A 9 -5.58 13.22 9.99
C ASN A 9 -4.93 14.59 10.07
N ARG A 10 -5.25 15.48 9.13
CA ARG A 10 -4.98 16.91 9.24
C ARG A 10 -5.96 17.71 8.39
N ASN A 11 -6.81 18.50 9.06
CA ASN A 11 -7.80 19.38 8.42
C ASN A 11 -8.69 18.65 7.39
N ASN A 12 -9.17 17.46 7.75
CA ASN A 12 -10.10 16.66 6.93
C ASN A 12 -11.23 16.09 7.80
N ALA A 13 -11.98 16.97 8.45
CA ALA A 13 -13.04 16.62 9.38
C ALA A 13 -14.07 15.66 8.77
N GLN A 14 -14.52 15.93 7.55
CA GLN A 14 -15.51 15.11 6.85
C GLN A 14 -14.97 13.72 6.52
N GLY A 15 -13.74 13.63 5.99
CA GLY A 15 -13.09 12.36 5.71
C GLY A 15 -12.84 11.57 6.99
N LEU A 16 -12.35 12.24 8.04
CA LEU A 16 -12.09 11.63 9.34
C LEU A 16 -13.37 11.02 9.94
N GLN A 17 -14.50 11.74 9.90
CA GLN A 17 -15.77 11.23 10.41
C GLN A 17 -16.17 9.92 9.73
N LYS A 18 -16.05 9.86 8.40
CA LYS A 18 -16.37 8.67 7.62
C LYS A 18 -15.44 7.50 7.97
N THR A 19 -14.14 7.77 8.06
CA THR A 19 -13.13 6.78 8.44
C THR A 19 -13.41 6.21 9.82
N MET A 20 -13.57 7.07 10.82
CA MET A 20 -13.82 6.67 12.21
C MET A 20 -15.12 5.86 12.35
N GLN A 21 -16.19 6.28 11.69
CA GLN A 21 -17.46 5.56 11.68
C GLN A 21 -17.29 4.14 11.18
N SER A 22 -16.56 3.94 10.07
CA SER A 22 -16.33 2.61 9.50
C SER A 22 -15.55 1.67 10.43
N VAL A 23 -14.69 2.21 11.31
CA VAL A 23 -13.97 1.42 12.32
C VAL A 23 -14.84 1.14 13.53
N VAL A 24 -15.63 2.10 13.98
CA VAL A 24 -16.54 1.94 15.14
C VAL A 24 -17.62 0.89 14.85
N GLU A 25 -18.07 0.80 13.60
CA GLU A 25 -19.09 -0.16 13.16
C GLU A 25 -18.57 -1.59 12.96
N GLN A 26 -17.27 -1.84 13.10
CA GLN A 26 -16.74 -3.20 12.92
C GLN A 26 -17.27 -4.16 13.97
N THR A 27 -17.67 -5.36 13.51
CA THR A 27 -18.17 -6.46 14.36
C THR A 27 -17.10 -7.05 15.27
N SER A 28 -15.84 -6.95 14.88
CA SER A 28 -14.71 -7.46 15.65
C SER A 28 -14.42 -6.60 16.89
N ASN A 29 -14.30 -7.25 18.06
CA ASN A 29 -13.93 -6.59 19.32
C ASN A 29 -12.41 -6.54 19.57
N ASN A 30 -11.61 -7.18 18.74
CA ASN A 30 -10.15 -7.26 18.88
C ASN A 30 -9.41 -6.15 18.13
N ILE A 31 -9.98 -4.95 18.13
CA ILE A 31 -9.42 -3.77 17.49
C ILE A 31 -8.92 -2.80 18.57
N GLU A 32 -7.69 -2.33 18.41
CA GLU A 32 -7.20 -1.10 19.02
C GLU A 32 -7.26 -0.01 17.97
N TYR A 33 -7.96 1.07 18.24
CA TYR A 33 -8.06 2.18 17.31
C TYR A 33 -7.22 3.37 17.78
N ILE A 34 -6.36 3.88 16.89
CA ILE A 34 -5.43 4.97 17.17
C ILE A 34 -5.65 6.07 16.14
N VAL A 35 -5.85 7.30 16.62
CA VAL A 35 -5.96 8.47 15.74
C VAL A 35 -4.83 9.46 16.07
N VAL A 36 -4.05 9.82 15.04
CA VAL A 36 -3.02 10.84 15.13
C VAL A 36 -3.44 12.03 14.28
N ASP A 37 -3.80 13.12 14.98
CA ASP A 37 -4.21 14.36 14.35
C ASP A 37 -3.05 15.37 14.34
N GLY A 38 -2.76 15.94 13.19
CA GLY A 38 -1.66 16.88 12.95
C GLY A 38 -1.95 18.31 13.39
N ALA A 39 -2.55 18.51 14.56
CA ALA A 39 -3.02 19.80 15.07
C ALA A 39 -4.00 20.48 14.11
N SER A 40 -5.06 19.80 13.77
CA SER A 40 -6.13 20.33 12.91
C SER A 40 -6.80 21.56 13.53
N THR A 41 -7.23 22.47 12.66
CA THR A 41 -7.90 23.71 13.02
C THR A 41 -9.37 23.73 12.60
N ASP A 42 -9.82 22.66 11.95
CA ASP A 42 -11.23 22.39 11.62
C ASP A 42 -11.92 21.60 12.75
N GLU A 43 -13.10 21.03 12.47
CA GLU A 43 -13.89 20.27 13.46
C GLU A 43 -13.29 18.88 13.78
N SER A 44 -12.11 18.50 13.24
CA SER A 44 -11.52 17.17 13.38
C SER A 44 -11.37 16.72 14.84
N VAL A 45 -10.84 17.60 15.72
CA VAL A 45 -10.62 17.27 17.14
C VAL A 45 -11.94 17.02 17.88
N ASP A 46 -12.99 17.76 17.55
CA ASP A 46 -14.30 17.57 18.16
C ASP A 46 -14.97 16.27 17.69
N ILE A 47 -14.74 15.87 16.44
CA ILE A 47 -15.16 14.56 15.93
C ILE A 47 -14.44 13.45 16.69
N ILE A 48 -13.12 13.55 16.87
CA ILE A 48 -12.33 12.55 17.61
C ILE A 48 -12.90 12.40 19.04
N LYS A 49 -13.12 13.49 19.76
CA LYS A 49 -13.66 13.46 21.13
C LYS A 49 -15.02 12.76 21.20
N ARG A 50 -15.97 13.13 20.31
CA ARG A 50 -17.29 12.50 20.26
C ARG A 50 -17.23 10.98 19.99
N CYS A 51 -16.33 10.54 19.12
CA CYS A 51 -16.17 9.12 18.81
C CYS A 51 -15.41 8.37 19.93
N ALA A 52 -14.47 9.01 20.61
CA ALA A 52 -13.74 8.42 21.73
C ALA A 52 -14.65 8.02 22.90
N ASP A 53 -15.74 8.76 23.11
CA ASP A 53 -16.75 8.44 24.11
C ASP A 53 -17.56 7.16 23.78
N GLN A 54 -17.59 6.76 22.51
CA GLN A 54 -18.36 5.60 22.06
C GLN A 54 -17.54 4.29 22.04
N ARG A 55 -16.22 4.38 21.90
CA ARG A 55 -15.30 3.24 21.86
C ARG A 55 -13.93 3.67 22.38
N LEU A 56 -13.17 2.73 22.96
CA LEU A 56 -11.81 2.98 23.41
C LEU A 56 -10.91 3.35 22.24
N ILE A 57 -10.79 4.65 21.97
CA ILE A 57 -9.93 5.24 20.97
C ILE A 57 -8.76 5.91 21.69
N ARG A 58 -7.54 5.53 21.33
CA ARG A 58 -6.34 6.25 21.73
C ARG A 58 -6.02 7.31 20.69
N TRP A 59 -5.85 8.54 21.11
CA TRP A 59 -5.56 9.61 20.15
C TRP A 59 -4.60 10.65 20.70
N VAL A 60 -3.98 11.36 19.78
CA VAL A 60 -3.16 12.54 20.05
C VAL A 60 -3.46 13.59 18.97
N SER A 61 -3.50 14.86 19.37
CA SER A 61 -3.57 15.99 18.44
C SER A 61 -2.41 16.92 18.75
N GLU A 62 -1.41 16.90 17.87
CA GLU A 62 -0.22 17.72 17.98
C GLU A 62 0.39 17.94 16.60
N ARG A 63 1.21 18.97 16.46
CA ARG A 63 1.89 19.26 15.20
C ARG A 63 2.78 18.09 14.78
N ASP A 64 2.64 17.67 13.53
CA ASP A 64 3.52 16.69 12.90
C ASP A 64 4.48 17.35 11.90
N ASN A 65 5.54 16.61 11.53
CA ASN A 65 6.52 16.98 10.52
C ASN A 65 6.22 16.30 9.16
N GLY A 66 4.96 15.95 8.91
CA GLY A 66 4.49 15.31 7.68
C GLY A 66 3.82 13.95 7.92
N ILE A 67 3.30 13.39 6.85
CA ILE A 67 2.48 12.18 6.85
C ILE A 67 3.18 11.02 7.57
N TYR A 68 4.44 10.76 7.24
CA TYR A 68 5.18 9.63 7.80
C TYR A 68 5.57 9.82 9.27
N ASN A 69 5.75 11.06 9.72
CA ASN A 69 5.92 11.34 11.15
C ASN A 69 4.63 10.99 11.93
N ALA A 70 3.46 11.37 11.40
CA ALA A 70 2.18 10.98 11.99
C ALA A 70 1.96 9.46 11.98
N MET A 71 2.26 8.77 10.87
CA MET A 71 2.18 7.31 10.78
C MET A 71 3.11 6.62 11.80
N ASN A 72 4.36 7.07 11.92
CA ASN A 72 5.33 6.53 12.86
C ASN A 72 4.90 6.74 14.32
N LYS A 73 4.31 7.90 14.66
CA LYS A 73 3.69 8.12 15.98
C LYS A 73 2.60 7.10 16.26
N GLY A 74 1.70 6.86 15.30
CA GLY A 74 0.65 5.86 15.42
C GLY A 74 1.21 4.44 15.60
N ILE A 75 2.24 4.05 14.84
CA ILE A 75 2.93 2.76 14.99
C ILE A 75 3.58 2.64 16.38
N GLY A 76 4.21 3.71 16.87
CA GLY A 76 4.79 3.76 18.22
C GLY A 76 3.76 3.61 19.34
N MET A 77 2.53 4.09 19.13
CA MET A 77 1.41 3.94 20.07
C MET A 77 0.80 2.53 20.01
N ALA A 78 0.93 1.81 18.91
CA ALA A 78 0.27 0.54 18.66
C ALA A 78 0.76 -0.58 19.60
N GLN A 79 -0.19 -1.36 20.14
CA GLN A 79 0.05 -2.52 21.00
C GLN A 79 -0.39 -3.83 20.34
N GLY A 80 -1.10 -3.76 19.23
CA GLY A 80 -1.52 -4.93 18.45
C GLY A 80 -0.34 -5.71 17.89
N GLU A 81 -0.57 -6.98 17.61
CA GLU A 81 0.39 -7.84 16.92
C GLU A 81 0.55 -7.42 15.45
N TYR A 82 -0.54 -6.96 14.86
CA TYR A 82 -0.59 -6.38 13.52
C TYR A 82 -1.02 -4.92 13.58
N VAL A 83 -0.52 -4.16 12.63
CA VAL A 83 -0.95 -2.78 12.37
C VAL A 83 -1.56 -2.68 10.98
N MET A 84 -2.52 -1.77 10.81
CA MET A 84 -3.15 -1.43 9.54
C MET A 84 -3.31 0.08 9.47
N MET A 85 -2.83 0.70 8.40
CA MET A 85 -3.12 2.09 8.12
C MET A 85 -4.52 2.21 7.53
N LEU A 86 -5.23 3.27 7.92
CA LEU A 86 -6.51 3.66 7.35
C LEU A 86 -6.59 5.19 7.43
N ASN A 87 -6.08 5.85 6.41
CA ASN A 87 -5.93 7.30 6.42
C ASN A 87 -7.29 8.02 6.39
N SER A 88 -7.33 9.25 6.89
CA SER A 88 -8.54 10.08 6.89
C SER A 88 -9.06 10.31 5.46
N GLY A 89 -10.29 9.88 5.20
CA GLY A 89 -10.94 9.83 3.88
C GLY A 89 -11.18 8.40 3.40
N ASP A 90 -10.29 7.47 3.72
CA ASP A 90 -10.47 6.05 3.45
C ASP A 90 -11.39 5.41 4.50
N TYR A 91 -12.10 4.34 4.13
CA TYR A 91 -13.01 3.66 5.04
C TYR A 91 -13.16 2.18 4.73
N LEU A 92 -13.34 1.37 5.77
CA LEU A 92 -13.51 -0.07 5.63
C LEU A 92 -14.75 -0.42 4.80
N ALA A 93 -14.63 -1.41 3.93
CA ALA A 93 -15.64 -1.71 2.92
C ALA A 93 -16.95 -2.23 3.52
N THR A 94 -16.90 -3.00 4.61
CA THR A 94 -18.07 -3.51 5.33
C THR A 94 -17.79 -3.62 6.83
N PRO A 95 -18.83 -3.70 7.68
CA PRO A 95 -18.64 -3.90 9.12
C PRO A 95 -17.95 -5.23 9.50
N GLN A 96 -17.87 -6.20 8.59
CA GLN A 96 -17.26 -7.52 8.83
C GLN A 96 -15.83 -7.65 8.31
N VAL A 97 -15.25 -6.61 7.70
CA VAL A 97 -13.91 -6.69 7.08
C VAL A 97 -12.86 -7.21 8.04
N VAL A 98 -12.79 -6.66 9.25
CA VAL A 98 -11.76 -7.06 10.23
C VAL A 98 -11.95 -8.49 10.70
N GLU A 99 -13.18 -8.94 10.90
CA GLU A 99 -13.51 -10.32 11.25
C GLU A 99 -13.07 -11.28 10.14
N GLN A 100 -13.47 -11.03 8.90
CA GLN A 100 -13.11 -11.83 7.72
C GLN A 100 -11.59 -11.88 7.50
N MET A 101 -10.89 -10.74 7.66
CA MET A 101 -9.44 -10.68 7.54
C MET A 101 -8.75 -11.49 8.63
N ASN A 102 -9.25 -11.45 9.88
CA ASN A 102 -8.73 -12.24 10.99
C ASN A 102 -8.88 -13.75 10.77
N GLU A 103 -10.03 -14.20 10.25
CA GLU A 103 -10.23 -15.60 9.86
C GLU A 103 -9.23 -16.05 8.81
N LYS A 104 -9.04 -15.25 7.76
CA LYS A 104 -8.07 -15.55 6.69
C LYS A 104 -6.63 -15.51 7.18
N LEU A 105 -6.31 -14.59 8.09
CA LEU A 105 -4.99 -14.51 8.70
C LEU A 105 -4.63 -15.81 9.44
N ILE A 106 -5.55 -16.33 10.24
CA ILE A 106 -5.38 -17.61 10.94
C ILE A 106 -5.28 -18.78 9.94
N ALA A 107 -6.20 -18.84 8.98
CA ALA A 107 -6.25 -19.91 7.98
C ALA A 107 -4.98 -19.97 7.10
N LYS A 108 -4.26 -18.87 6.95
CA LYS A 108 -3.00 -18.77 6.19
C LYS A 108 -1.74 -18.93 7.07
N GLY A 109 -1.88 -19.32 8.33
CA GLY A 109 -0.75 -19.51 9.24
C GLY A 109 -0.11 -18.21 9.71
N GLN A 110 -0.90 -17.14 9.82
CA GLN A 110 -0.47 -15.83 10.35
C GLN A 110 0.75 -15.24 9.61
N PRO A 111 0.67 -14.99 8.31
CA PRO A 111 1.77 -14.40 7.55
C PRO A 111 2.13 -13.02 8.10
N ASP A 112 3.36 -12.58 7.86
CA ASP A 112 3.85 -11.27 8.34
C ASP A 112 3.12 -10.09 7.66
N ILE A 113 2.63 -10.29 6.42
CA ILE A 113 1.82 -9.31 5.70
C ILE A 113 0.62 -10.03 5.08
N LEU A 114 -0.60 -9.55 5.36
CA LEU A 114 -1.83 -10.01 4.74
C LEU A 114 -2.57 -8.83 4.12
N TYR A 115 -2.98 -8.96 2.85
CA TYR A 115 -3.67 -7.88 2.13
C TYR A 115 -4.85 -8.42 1.29
N GLY A 116 -5.83 -7.56 1.13
CA GLY A 116 -7.00 -7.81 0.27
C GLY A 116 -7.03 -6.93 -0.96
N ASN A 117 -8.21 -6.73 -1.52
CA ASN A 117 -8.46 -5.80 -2.60
C ASN A 117 -8.78 -4.42 -2.02
N MET A 118 -8.46 -3.38 -2.78
CA MET A 118 -8.82 -2.00 -2.52
C MET A 118 -9.87 -1.56 -3.54
N ILE A 119 -10.85 -0.77 -3.13
CA ILE A 119 -11.82 -0.16 -4.05
C ILE A 119 -11.48 1.32 -4.13
N LYS A 120 -10.87 1.75 -5.23
CA LYS A 120 -10.62 3.17 -5.50
C LYS A 120 -11.92 3.88 -5.79
N ILE A 121 -12.13 5.03 -5.15
CA ILE A 121 -13.31 5.88 -5.35
C ILE A 121 -12.90 7.28 -5.76
N TRP A 122 -13.47 7.77 -6.87
CA TRP A 122 -13.23 9.11 -7.39
C TRP A 122 -14.31 10.10 -6.93
N PRO A 123 -14.05 11.43 -7.00
CA PRO A 123 -15.02 12.47 -6.62
C PRO A 123 -16.36 12.39 -7.39
N ASP A 124 -16.35 11.85 -8.61
CA ASP A 124 -17.55 11.63 -9.41
C ASP A 124 -18.35 10.39 -9.02
N GLY A 125 -17.95 9.70 -7.94
CA GLY A 125 -18.59 8.50 -7.43
C GLY A 125 -18.23 7.20 -8.18
N LYS A 126 -17.42 7.27 -9.23
CA LYS A 126 -16.93 6.06 -9.92
C LYS A 126 -16.04 5.26 -9.00
N THR A 127 -16.15 3.94 -9.10
CA THR A 127 -15.31 3.01 -8.33
C THR A 127 -14.58 2.04 -9.25
N ARG A 128 -13.40 1.61 -8.81
CA ARG A 128 -12.65 0.53 -9.49
C ARG A 128 -11.95 -0.33 -8.45
N ARG A 129 -12.18 -1.64 -8.52
CA ARG A 129 -11.45 -2.60 -7.69
C ARG A 129 -9.98 -2.69 -8.15
N ASP A 130 -9.08 -2.55 -7.21
CA ASP A 130 -7.65 -2.72 -7.38
C ASP A 130 -7.20 -3.97 -6.60
N TYR A 131 -6.64 -4.93 -7.30
CA TYR A 131 -6.14 -6.18 -6.72
C TYR A 131 -4.74 -6.05 -6.12
N GLN A 132 -4.20 -4.84 -6.12
CA GLN A 132 -2.88 -4.50 -5.61
C GLN A 132 -1.77 -5.38 -6.22
N LEU A 133 -0.97 -6.03 -5.37
CA LEU A 133 0.14 -6.86 -5.80
C LEU A 133 -0.36 -8.21 -6.36
N SER A 134 0.27 -8.70 -7.44
CA SER A 134 0.02 -10.06 -7.96
C SER A 134 0.53 -11.11 -6.97
N VAL A 135 -0.10 -12.29 -6.94
CA VAL A 135 0.41 -13.43 -6.16
C VAL A 135 1.79 -13.91 -6.63
N ASN A 136 2.10 -13.68 -7.91
CA ASN A 136 3.40 -13.98 -8.52
C ASN A 136 4.20 -12.69 -8.70
N TYR A 137 4.33 -11.89 -7.64
CA TYR A 137 5.09 -10.65 -7.66
C TYR A 137 6.61 -10.92 -7.81
N SER A 138 7.30 -9.93 -8.34
CA SER A 138 8.75 -9.88 -8.42
C SER A 138 9.24 -8.50 -8.01
N PHE A 139 10.56 -8.30 -7.93
CA PHE A 139 11.14 -6.97 -7.71
C PHE A 139 10.61 -5.94 -8.73
N PHE A 140 10.41 -6.35 -9.99
CA PHE A 140 9.89 -5.47 -11.03
C PHE A 140 8.49 -4.89 -10.71
N ASP A 141 7.67 -5.60 -9.94
CA ASP A 141 6.37 -5.07 -9.51
C ASP A 141 6.55 -3.89 -8.55
N PHE A 142 7.55 -3.94 -7.67
CA PHE A 142 7.91 -2.82 -6.79
C PHE A 142 8.65 -1.70 -7.52
N TYR A 143 9.42 -2.01 -8.56
CA TYR A 143 9.98 -1.00 -9.43
C TYR A 143 8.90 -0.13 -10.08
N GLN A 144 7.77 -0.72 -10.48
CA GLN A 144 6.65 -0.02 -11.14
C GLN A 144 5.55 0.48 -10.20
N SER A 145 5.23 -0.25 -9.14
CA SER A 145 4.06 -0.04 -8.29
C SER A 145 4.40 -0.26 -6.81
N THR A 146 3.39 -0.43 -5.97
CA THR A 146 3.53 -0.74 -4.55
C THR A 146 2.40 -1.64 -4.07
N LEU A 147 2.59 -2.26 -2.89
CA LEU A 147 1.50 -2.70 -2.04
C LEU A 147 1.17 -1.53 -1.09
N ASN A 148 -0.08 -1.07 -1.08
CA ASN A 148 -0.49 0.04 -0.22
C ASN A 148 -0.61 -0.46 1.24
N PRO A 149 -0.06 0.25 2.24
CA PRO A 149 -0.25 -0.08 3.65
C PRO A 149 -1.69 0.10 4.14
N ASP A 150 -2.51 0.93 3.45
CA ASP A 150 -3.91 1.11 3.81
C ASP A 150 -4.70 -0.18 3.56
N GLY A 151 -5.42 -0.64 4.59
CA GLY A 151 -6.16 -1.90 4.55
C GLY A 151 -5.30 -3.17 4.52
N THR A 152 -3.98 -3.04 4.68
CA THR A 152 -3.03 -4.15 4.73
C THR A 152 -2.64 -4.44 6.18
N TYR A 153 -2.72 -5.71 6.60
CA TYR A 153 -2.22 -6.16 7.89
C TYR A 153 -0.72 -6.35 7.80
N ILE A 154 0.02 -5.62 8.61
CA ILE A 154 1.48 -5.67 8.67
C ILE A 154 1.85 -6.09 10.09
N ARG A 155 2.60 -7.19 10.24
CA ARG A 155 3.10 -7.60 11.56
C ARG A 155 3.97 -6.49 12.15
N ARG A 156 3.61 -6.00 13.33
CA ARG A 156 4.25 -4.82 13.95
C ARG A 156 5.77 -5.00 14.15
N SER A 157 6.24 -6.24 14.41
CA SER A 157 7.67 -6.52 14.55
C SER A 157 8.48 -6.23 13.28
N LEU A 158 7.87 -6.16 12.09
CA LEU A 158 8.58 -5.77 10.88
C LEU A 158 9.09 -4.32 10.94
N PHE A 159 8.38 -3.42 11.63
CA PHE A 159 8.86 -2.05 11.85
C PHE A 159 10.06 -2.00 12.80
N GLN A 160 10.20 -2.97 13.71
CA GLN A 160 11.40 -3.11 14.52
C GLN A 160 12.57 -3.66 13.70
N GLN A 161 12.31 -4.62 12.83
CA GLN A 161 13.32 -5.28 12.00
C GLN A 161 13.83 -4.41 10.84
N PHE A 162 12.93 -3.73 10.13
CA PHE A 162 13.25 -2.96 8.93
C PHE A 162 13.29 -1.44 9.17
N GLY A 163 12.96 -0.99 10.38
CA GLY A 163 12.85 0.43 10.75
C GLY A 163 11.48 1.03 10.42
N PRO A 164 11.20 2.24 10.94
CA PRO A 164 10.00 3.00 10.65
C PRO A 164 9.99 3.53 9.22
N PHE A 165 8.93 4.21 8.84
CA PHE A 165 8.88 5.00 7.60
C PHE A 165 9.90 6.14 7.66
N ASP A 166 10.51 6.47 6.52
CA ASP A 166 11.46 7.60 6.39
C ASP A 166 10.68 8.92 6.38
N GLU A 167 10.84 9.70 7.44
CA GLU A 167 10.15 10.99 7.63
C GLU A 167 10.70 12.12 6.76
N THR A 168 11.84 11.93 6.10
CA THR A 168 12.41 12.91 5.15
C THR A 168 11.68 12.88 3.81
N MET A 169 10.97 11.80 3.50
CA MET A 169 10.15 11.65 2.31
C MET A 169 8.77 12.27 2.49
N LYS A 170 8.20 12.78 1.39
CA LYS A 170 6.88 13.40 1.40
C LYS A 170 5.76 12.45 0.99
N ILE A 171 6.02 11.53 0.04
CA ILE A 171 4.97 10.73 -0.60
C ILE A 171 5.33 9.24 -0.72
N CYS A 172 6.61 8.85 -0.83
CA CYS A 172 7.00 7.50 -1.23
C CYS A 172 7.67 6.66 -0.13
N SER A 173 7.59 7.05 1.14
CA SER A 173 8.24 6.30 2.21
C SER A 173 7.60 4.93 2.46
N ASP A 174 6.29 4.81 2.30
CA ASP A 174 5.56 3.54 2.32
C ASP A 174 6.00 2.60 1.19
N TRP A 175 6.11 3.12 -0.03
CA TRP A 175 6.66 2.37 -1.16
C TRP A 175 8.11 1.93 -0.90
N ALA A 176 8.96 2.83 -0.41
CA ALA A 176 10.35 2.52 -0.08
C ALA A 176 10.45 1.44 1.00
N TRP A 177 9.59 1.49 2.01
CA TRP A 177 9.50 0.50 3.05
C TRP A 177 9.05 -0.86 2.52
N MET A 178 8.02 -0.92 1.66
CA MET A 178 7.56 -2.15 1.01
C MET A 178 8.62 -2.72 0.07
N LEU A 179 9.33 -1.88 -0.69
CA LEU A 179 10.47 -2.30 -1.51
C LEU A 179 11.56 -2.95 -0.65
N LYS A 180 11.91 -2.32 0.48
CA LYS A 180 12.93 -2.81 1.41
C LYS A 180 12.52 -4.14 2.06
N THR A 181 11.29 -4.26 2.51
CA THR A 181 10.81 -5.44 3.26
C THR A 181 10.45 -6.61 2.35
N ILE A 182 9.68 -6.38 1.30
CA ILE A 182 9.19 -7.43 0.40
C ILE A 182 10.12 -7.63 -0.78
N GLY A 183 10.45 -6.54 -1.48
CA GLY A 183 11.23 -6.59 -2.73
C GLY A 183 12.66 -7.10 -2.52
N LEU A 184 13.27 -6.76 -1.39
CA LEU A 184 14.67 -7.06 -1.07
C LEU A 184 14.84 -7.90 0.18
N GLY A 185 14.00 -7.68 1.19
CA GLY A 185 14.10 -8.34 2.50
C GLY A 185 13.49 -9.74 2.56
N GLY A 186 12.85 -10.20 1.48
CA GLY A 186 12.33 -11.56 1.37
C GLY A 186 11.06 -11.84 2.17
N VAL A 187 10.42 -10.82 2.78
CA VAL A 187 9.12 -10.97 3.44
C VAL A 187 8.07 -11.32 2.39
N LYS A 188 7.32 -12.39 2.63
CA LYS A 188 6.32 -12.90 1.66
C LYS A 188 4.91 -12.45 2.06
N PRO A 189 4.31 -11.46 1.37
CA PRO A 189 2.94 -11.07 1.61
C PRO A 189 1.96 -12.16 1.14
N SER A 190 0.88 -12.31 1.89
CA SER A 190 -0.20 -13.26 1.58
C SER A 190 -1.44 -12.52 1.12
N ARG A 191 -1.99 -12.91 -0.03
CA ARG A 191 -3.19 -12.28 -0.58
C ARG A 191 -4.45 -13.03 -0.23
N VAL A 192 -5.54 -12.28 0.03
CA VAL A 192 -6.91 -12.79 0.17
C VAL A 192 -7.85 -12.05 -0.80
N ASN A 193 -8.96 -12.69 -1.14
CA ASN A 193 -9.97 -12.07 -2.02
C ASN A 193 -11.10 -11.46 -1.16
N ILE A 194 -10.75 -10.42 -0.41
CA ILE A 194 -11.66 -9.61 0.41
C ILE A 194 -11.48 -8.17 -0.02
N ASP A 195 -12.57 -7.44 -0.25
CA ASP A 195 -12.54 -6.00 -0.42
C ASP A 195 -12.36 -5.38 0.97
N THR A 196 -11.19 -4.77 1.22
CA THR A 196 -10.82 -4.30 2.55
C THR A 196 -11.30 -2.88 2.81
N LEU A 197 -11.13 -1.99 1.85
CA LEU A 197 -11.46 -0.58 2.03
C LEU A 197 -11.85 0.10 0.72
N TYR A 198 -12.50 1.24 0.86
CA TYR A 198 -12.61 2.26 -0.16
C TYR A 198 -11.48 3.28 0.02
N PHE A 199 -10.69 3.46 -1.02
CA PHE A 199 -9.55 4.37 -1.07
C PHE A 199 -9.94 5.65 -1.80
N ASP A 200 -9.83 6.78 -1.12
CA ASP A 200 -10.18 8.10 -1.66
C ASP A 200 -9.10 8.61 -2.62
N MET A 201 -9.47 8.77 -3.89
CA MET A 201 -8.59 9.26 -4.96
C MET A 201 -8.35 10.78 -4.94
N THR A 202 -8.74 11.47 -3.85
CA THR A 202 -8.46 12.90 -3.64
C THR A 202 -7.23 13.15 -2.76
N GLY A 203 -6.60 12.09 -2.28
CA GLY A 203 -5.44 12.15 -1.38
C GLY A 203 -4.20 12.85 -1.96
N VAL A 204 -3.22 13.13 -1.11
CA VAL A 204 -1.99 13.87 -1.45
C VAL A 204 -1.18 13.21 -2.57
N SER A 205 -1.13 11.88 -2.62
CA SER A 205 -0.41 11.11 -3.65
C SER A 205 -1.02 11.27 -5.05
N GLU A 206 -2.32 11.58 -5.12
CA GLU A 206 -3.07 11.70 -6.38
C GLU A 206 -3.23 13.17 -6.83
N SER A 207 -2.75 14.15 -6.05
CA SER A 207 -3.05 15.58 -6.20
C SER A 207 -2.22 16.33 -7.26
N GLY A 208 -2.11 15.76 -8.48
CA GLY A 208 -1.65 16.52 -9.64
C GLY A 208 -0.15 16.45 -9.96
N GLU A 209 0.35 17.40 -10.77
CA GLU A 209 1.70 17.37 -11.36
C GLU A 209 2.83 17.46 -10.32
N ARG A 210 2.66 18.28 -9.27
CA ARG A 210 3.68 18.40 -8.21
C ARG A 210 3.89 17.10 -7.44
N SER A 211 2.82 16.36 -7.19
CA SER A 211 2.90 15.06 -6.53
C SER A 211 3.59 14.05 -7.42
N ARG A 212 3.28 14.01 -8.72
CA ARG A 212 3.96 13.12 -9.69
C ARG A 212 5.46 13.38 -9.75
N GLN A 213 5.89 14.65 -9.82
CA GLN A 213 7.30 15.01 -9.82
C GLN A 213 8.00 14.61 -8.51
N THR A 214 7.32 14.79 -7.37
CA THR A 214 7.84 14.37 -6.06
C THR A 214 8.00 12.85 -6.01
N ILE A 215 6.99 12.09 -6.45
CA ILE A 215 7.03 10.63 -6.53
C ILE A 215 8.19 10.17 -7.41
N GLN A 216 8.34 10.73 -8.60
CA GLN A 216 9.43 10.35 -9.52
C GLN A 216 10.81 10.61 -8.89
N ARG A 217 11.01 11.77 -8.26
CA ARG A 217 12.27 12.13 -7.62
C ARG A 217 12.58 11.21 -6.43
N GLU A 218 11.63 11.03 -5.52
CA GLU A 218 11.85 10.21 -4.32
C GLU A 218 12.09 8.74 -4.68
N ARG A 219 11.28 8.17 -5.59
CA ARG A 219 11.50 6.80 -6.07
C ARG A 219 12.85 6.64 -6.75
N ARG A 220 13.25 7.61 -7.60
CA ARG A 220 14.55 7.57 -8.26
C ARG A 220 15.70 7.60 -7.26
N GLN A 221 15.62 8.44 -6.25
CA GLN A 221 16.63 8.53 -5.19
C GLN A 221 16.76 7.19 -4.43
N VAL A 222 15.65 6.59 -4.03
CA VAL A 222 15.66 5.28 -3.35
C VAL A 222 16.27 4.20 -4.24
N LEU A 223 15.86 4.11 -5.50
CA LEU A 223 16.39 3.10 -6.43
C LEU A 223 17.90 3.27 -6.66
N GLN A 224 18.39 4.52 -6.75
CA GLN A 224 19.83 4.80 -6.89
C GLN A 224 20.63 4.42 -5.65
N GLN A 225 20.04 4.56 -4.47
CA GLN A 225 20.68 4.15 -3.20
C GLN A 225 20.63 2.65 -2.96
N THR A 226 19.67 1.96 -3.58
CA THR A 226 19.36 0.57 -3.29
C THR A 226 19.95 -0.41 -4.31
N LEU A 227 20.01 0.00 -5.58
CA LEU A 227 20.47 -0.85 -6.69
C LEU A 227 21.82 -0.41 -7.23
N PRO A 228 22.71 -1.36 -7.59
CA PRO A 228 23.89 -1.05 -8.38
C PRO A 228 23.49 -0.32 -9.69
N ALA A 229 24.27 0.68 -10.08
CA ALA A 229 23.96 1.50 -11.24
C ALA A 229 23.72 0.71 -12.56
N PRO A 230 24.49 -0.35 -12.90
CA PRO A 230 24.20 -1.17 -14.07
C PRO A 230 22.84 -1.88 -13.99
N VAL A 231 22.48 -2.39 -12.82
CA VAL A 231 21.17 -3.07 -12.61
C VAL A 231 20.03 -2.08 -12.81
N LEU A 232 20.15 -0.90 -12.23
CA LEU A 232 19.13 0.15 -12.42
C LEU A 232 19.01 0.59 -13.88
N ALA A 233 20.14 0.70 -14.59
CA ALA A 233 20.14 1.01 -16.02
C ALA A 233 19.41 -0.05 -16.86
N ASP A 234 19.56 -1.33 -16.53
CA ASP A 234 18.84 -2.41 -17.19
C ASP A 234 17.32 -2.34 -16.92
N TYR A 235 16.92 -2.05 -15.68
CA TYR A 235 15.51 -1.82 -15.37
C TYR A 235 14.93 -0.62 -16.13
N ASP A 236 15.66 0.50 -16.17
CA ASP A 236 15.23 1.69 -16.90
C ASP A 236 15.10 1.40 -18.41
N ARG A 237 16.04 0.64 -18.97
CA ARG A 237 16.09 0.30 -20.42
C ARG A 237 14.97 -0.67 -20.80
N PHE A 238 14.76 -1.71 -20.00
CA PHE A 238 13.88 -2.83 -20.39
C PHE A 238 12.50 -2.80 -19.73
N ALA A 239 12.20 -1.80 -18.92
CA ALA A 239 10.91 -1.74 -18.21
C ALA A 239 9.69 -1.80 -19.15
N ALA A 240 9.75 -1.11 -20.27
CA ALA A 240 8.68 -1.11 -21.28
C ALA A 240 8.52 -2.49 -21.92
N ASP A 241 9.64 -3.13 -22.28
CA ASP A 241 9.67 -4.44 -22.91
C ASP A 241 9.14 -5.52 -21.94
N ILE A 242 9.59 -5.53 -20.68
CA ILE A 242 9.08 -6.45 -19.66
C ILE A 242 7.57 -6.28 -19.47
N THR A 243 7.09 -5.04 -19.46
CA THR A 243 5.66 -4.75 -19.32
C THR A 243 4.86 -5.26 -20.52
N LEU A 244 5.37 -5.07 -21.74
CA LEU A 244 4.77 -5.57 -22.96
C LEU A 244 4.75 -7.11 -22.98
N MET A 245 5.89 -7.76 -22.68
CA MET A 245 5.99 -9.21 -22.61
C MET A 245 5.03 -9.81 -21.59
N ARG A 246 4.93 -9.22 -20.38
CA ARG A 246 3.94 -9.65 -19.38
C ARG A 246 2.51 -9.54 -19.87
N ARG A 247 2.19 -8.51 -20.68
CA ARG A 247 0.86 -8.33 -21.29
C ARG A 247 0.60 -9.42 -22.33
N ILE A 248 1.55 -9.68 -23.22
CA ILE A 248 1.47 -10.74 -24.24
C ILE A 248 1.24 -12.11 -23.58
N HIS A 249 2.01 -12.42 -22.52
CA HIS A 249 1.94 -13.72 -21.85
C HIS A 249 0.61 -13.96 -21.08
N ARG A 250 -0.15 -12.92 -20.80
CA ARG A 250 -1.52 -13.09 -20.22
C ARG A 250 -2.55 -13.65 -21.21
N HIS A 251 -2.24 -13.59 -22.52
CA HIS A 251 -3.13 -14.05 -23.58
C HIS A 251 -2.55 -15.30 -24.26
N PRO A 252 -3.13 -16.49 -24.10
CA PRO A 252 -2.55 -17.74 -24.65
C PRO A 252 -2.27 -17.73 -26.14
N TRP A 253 -3.13 -17.04 -26.93
CA TRP A 253 -2.92 -16.91 -28.37
C TRP A 253 -1.72 -16.00 -28.71
N ALA A 254 -1.58 -14.88 -27.99
CA ALA A 254 -0.49 -13.93 -28.20
C ALA A 254 0.85 -14.56 -27.77
N PHE A 255 0.87 -15.31 -26.67
CA PHE A 255 2.03 -16.09 -26.24
C PHE A 255 2.46 -17.13 -27.29
N ARG A 256 1.51 -17.85 -27.92
CA ARG A 256 1.82 -18.83 -28.99
C ARG A 256 2.41 -18.13 -30.22
N LEU A 257 1.85 -16.97 -30.59
CA LEU A 257 2.37 -16.16 -31.70
C LEU A 257 3.80 -15.66 -31.42
N ASP A 258 4.04 -15.16 -30.22
CA ASP A 258 5.35 -14.70 -29.78
C ASP A 258 6.40 -15.82 -29.88
N ARG A 259 6.12 -17.00 -29.34
CA ARG A 259 6.98 -18.18 -29.45
C ARG A 259 7.21 -18.66 -30.90
N PHE A 260 6.22 -18.49 -31.77
CA PHE A 260 6.36 -18.81 -33.19
C PHE A 260 7.33 -17.81 -33.87
N LEU A 261 7.15 -16.50 -33.62
CA LEU A 261 8.02 -15.46 -34.17
C LEU A 261 9.47 -15.61 -33.68
N GLU A 262 9.68 -15.90 -32.41
CA GLU A 262 11.01 -16.19 -31.84
C GLU A 262 11.72 -17.32 -32.60
N ARG A 263 11.01 -18.42 -32.85
CA ARG A 263 11.58 -19.55 -33.66
C ARG A 263 11.90 -19.15 -35.08
N CYS A 264 11.09 -18.30 -35.71
CA CYS A 264 11.36 -17.79 -37.06
C CYS A 264 12.59 -16.89 -37.09
N LEU A 265 12.70 -15.96 -36.10
CA LEU A 265 13.86 -15.07 -35.94
C LEU A 265 15.15 -15.87 -35.72
N PHE A 266 15.13 -16.85 -34.83
CA PHE A 266 16.27 -17.72 -34.56
C PHE A 266 16.75 -18.48 -35.82
N LYS A 267 15.80 -18.99 -36.62
CA LYS A 267 16.16 -19.65 -37.92
C LYS A 267 16.76 -18.67 -38.91
N TYR A 268 16.21 -17.47 -38.99
CA TYR A 268 16.71 -16.40 -39.87
C TYR A 268 18.11 -15.97 -39.47
N GLU A 269 18.38 -15.73 -38.19
CA GLU A 269 19.72 -15.35 -37.70
C GLU A 269 20.75 -16.44 -37.95
N LYS A 270 20.38 -17.71 -37.71
CA LYS A 270 21.24 -18.86 -38.01
C LYS A 270 21.55 -18.99 -39.50
N TRP A 271 20.60 -18.67 -40.37
CA TRP A 271 20.80 -18.65 -41.82
C TRP A 271 21.72 -17.47 -42.23
N LYS A 272 21.52 -16.28 -41.67
CA LYS A 272 22.36 -15.10 -41.90
C LYS A 272 23.80 -15.29 -41.44
N ALA A 273 24.03 -15.97 -40.33
CA ALA A 273 25.36 -16.25 -39.79
C ALA A 273 26.16 -17.28 -40.59
N LYS A 274 25.51 -18.03 -41.53
CA LYS A 274 26.16 -18.99 -42.44
C LYS A 274 26.54 -18.41 -43.80
N ARG A 275 26.17 -17.16 -44.05
CA ARG A 275 26.55 -16.38 -45.23
C ARG A 275 27.62 -15.35 -44.89
#